data_4410f6571152405c65a60998121c61f2
#
_entry.id   4410f6571152405c65a60998121c61f2
#
_cell.length_a   1.000
_cell.length_b   1.000
_cell.length_c   1.000
_cell.angle_alpha   90.00
_cell.angle_beta   90.00
_cell.angle_gamma   90.00
#
_symmetry.space_group_name_H-M   'P 1'
#
loop_
_entity.id
_entity.type
_entity.pdbx_description
1 polymer ?
#
loop_
_entity_poly.entity_id
_entity_poly.type
_entity_poly.pdbx_seq_one_letter_code
_entity_poly.pdbx_strand_id
1 'polypeptide(L)'
;MASSDCSTFAIVCDNPCGLEASQLEALGVSVIPGALNSDADQVGEFYRGIFESGVQKILSLHVYADFSDSLLTAKKACQNNPDISSSIFLVDSGNMPTAMGIMLERLSAARKSGASFEAACAYAQELAEVVATMYIAMNKVVLHKSKDKHPRLSLRLRLERLHRRISNDMYL
;
A
#
# COMPACT_ATOMS: atom_id res chain seq x y z
N MET A 1 28.66 -17.84 -6.31
CA MET A 1 28.59 -16.88 -5.19
C MET A 1 27.18 -16.34 -5.22
N ALA A 2 26.30 -16.85 -4.36
CA ALA A 2 24.94 -16.34 -4.22
C ALA A 2 25.02 -14.94 -3.60
N SER A 3 24.57 -13.92 -4.33
CA SER A 3 24.34 -12.60 -3.76
C SER A 3 23.31 -12.78 -2.65
N SER A 4 23.71 -12.55 -1.40
CA SER A 4 22.79 -12.38 -0.30
C SER A 4 21.92 -11.17 -0.62
N ASP A 5 20.74 -11.44 -1.15
CA ASP A 5 19.70 -10.44 -1.34
C ASP A 5 19.16 -10.06 0.05
N CYS A 6 19.96 -9.27 0.76
CA CYS A 6 19.59 -8.73 2.06
C CYS A 6 18.65 -7.55 1.85
N SER A 7 17.45 -7.81 1.33
CA SER A 7 16.38 -6.84 1.43
C SER A 7 15.99 -6.73 2.91
N THR A 8 16.44 -5.68 3.56
CA THR A 8 16.24 -5.42 4.99
C THR A 8 14.77 -5.20 5.36
N PHE A 9 13.86 -5.20 4.40
CA PHE A 9 12.43 -5.00 4.64
C PHE A 9 11.54 -5.86 3.74
N ALA A 10 10.37 -6.22 4.24
CA ALA A 10 9.30 -6.85 3.48
C ALA A 10 8.31 -5.80 2.94
N ILE A 11 7.72 -6.12 1.78
CA ILE A 11 6.55 -5.41 1.27
C ILE A 11 5.35 -6.31 1.53
N VAL A 12 4.34 -5.74 2.16
CA VAL A 12 3.08 -6.39 2.51
C VAL A 12 1.93 -5.63 1.89
N CYS A 13 0.88 -6.32 1.49
CA CYS A 13 -0.36 -5.69 1.07
C CYS A 13 -1.58 -6.45 1.60
N ASP A 14 -2.74 -5.80 1.58
CA ASP A 14 -4.02 -6.46 1.83
C ASP A 14 -4.56 -7.16 0.56
N ASN A 15 -5.55 -8.01 0.74
CA ASN A 15 -6.27 -8.68 -0.34
C ASN A 15 -7.69 -8.09 -0.44
N PRO A 16 -8.15 -7.70 -1.64
CA PRO A 16 -7.53 -7.86 -2.94
C PRO A 16 -6.52 -6.74 -3.29
N CYS A 17 -5.44 -7.08 -3.98
CA CYS A 17 -4.39 -6.13 -4.42
C CYS A 17 -4.28 -5.96 -5.95
N GLY A 18 -5.15 -6.63 -6.71
CA GLY A 18 -5.19 -6.53 -8.17
C GLY A 18 -4.12 -7.32 -8.92
N LEU A 19 -3.37 -8.17 -8.21
CA LEU A 19 -2.36 -9.06 -8.77
C LEU A 19 -2.68 -10.52 -8.45
N GLU A 20 -2.30 -11.41 -9.34
CA GLU A 20 -2.39 -12.86 -9.14
C GLU A 20 -1.28 -13.37 -8.19
N ALA A 21 -1.52 -14.52 -7.55
CA ALA A 21 -0.59 -15.09 -6.58
C ALA A 21 0.83 -15.29 -7.15
N SER A 22 0.95 -15.75 -8.39
CA SER A 22 2.24 -15.93 -9.07
C SER A 22 2.99 -14.62 -9.30
N GLN A 23 2.27 -13.52 -9.57
CA GLN A 23 2.85 -12.18 -9.72
C GLN A 23 3.35 -11.66 -8.37
N LEU A 24 2.58 -11.85 -7.30
CA LEU A 24 2.96 -11.45 -5.95
C LEU A 24 4.21 -12.21 -5.46
N GLU A 25 4.29 -13.51 -5.73
CA GLU A 25 5.47 -14.33 -5.45
C GLU A 25 6.70 -13.82 -6.21
N ALA A 26 6.56 -13.56 -7.52
CA ALA A 26 7.64 -13.02 -8.35
C ALA A 26 8.11 -11.63 -7.88
N LEU A 27 7.21 -10.83 -7.32
CA LEU A 27 7.52 -9.54 -6.74
C LEU A 27 8.10 -9.66 -5.31
N GLY A 28 7.97 -10.80 -4.65
CA GLY A 28 8.35 -11.00 -3.25
C GLY A 28 7.48 -10.16 -2.30
N VAL A 29 6.18 -10.08 -2.58
CA VAL A 29 5.19 -9.37 -1.79
C VAL A 29 4.39 -10.36 -0.96
N SER A 30 4.28 -10.13 0.34
CA SER A 30 3.42 -10.90 1.24
C SER A 30 2.03 -10.30 1.30
N VAL A 31 1.01 -11.15 1.32
CA VAL A 31 -0.40 -10.70 1.32
C VAL A 31 -1.05 -11.04 2.65
N ILE A 32 -1.66 -10.06 3.30
CA ILE A 32 -2.52 -10.31 4.45
C ILE A 32 -3.75 -11.10 3.94
N PRO A 33 -4.00 -12.33 4.42
CA PRO A 33 -5.15 -13.10 4.00
C PRO A 33 -6.46 -12.33 4.21
N GLY A 34 -7.37 -12.36 3.24
CA GLY A 34 -8.61 -11.56 3.29
C GLY A 34 -9.48 -11.84 4.54
N ALA A 35 -9.43 -13.08 5.07
CA ALA A 35 -10.11 -13.46 6.30
C ALA A 35 -9.57 -12.73 7.55
N LEU A 36 -8.32 -12.25 7.52
CA LEU A 36 -7.68 -11.55 8.64
C LEU A 36 -7.90 -10.04 8.61
N ASN A 37 -8.35 -9.46 7.49
CA ASN A 37 -8.48 -8.01 7.31
C ASN A 37 -9.41 -7.30 8.30
N SER A 38 -10.19 -8.04 9.08
CA SER A 38 -11.09 -7.51 10.13
C SER A 38 -10.63 -7.82 11.55
N ASP A 39 -9.55 -8.60 11.73
CA ASP A 39 -9.05 -9.05 13.02
C ASP A 39 -7.64 -8.52 13.30
N ALA A 40 -7.54 -7.55 14.21
CA ALA A 40 -6.28 -6.88 14.51
C ALA A 40 -5.24 -7.80 15.15
N ASP A 41 -5.66 -8.77 15.94
CA ASP A 41 -4.74 -9.68 16.63
C ASP A 41 -4.12 -10.64 15.61
N GLN A 42 -4.93 -11.18 14.70
CA GLN A 42 -4.44 -12.05 13.62
C GLN A 42 -3.54 -11.29 12.62
N VAL A 43 -3.83 -10.02 12.33
CA VAL A 43 -2.92 -9.18 11.52
C VAL A 43 -1.60 -8.95 12.26
N GLY A 44 -1.65 -8.75 13.58
CA GLY A 44 -0.46 -8.65 14.43
C GLY A 44 0.39 -9.91 14.38
N GLU A 45 -0.21 -11.08 14.50
CA GLU A 45 0.46 -12.38 14.37
C GLU A 45 1.08 -12.57 12.96
N PHE A 46 0.36 -12.16 11.91
CA PHE A 46 0.88 -12.18 10.55
C PHE A 46 2.16 -11.34 10.41
N TYR A 47 2.18 -10.11 10.95
CA TYR A 47 3.38 -9.29 10.94
C TYR A 47 4.52 -9.92 11.75
N ARG A 48 4.23 -10.51 12.93
CA ARG A 48 5.23 -11.24 13.73
C ARG A 48 5.88 -12.39 12.96
N GLY A 49 5.08 -13.19 12.23
CA GLY A 49 5.60 -14.25 11.39
C GLY A 49 6.58 -13.76 10.32
N ILE A 50 6.37 -12.55 9.78
CA ILE A 50 7.32 -11.93 8.85
C ILE A 50 8.63 -11.55 9.56
N PHE A 51 8.57 -10.97 10.77
CA PHE A 51 9.78 -10.65 11.53
C PHE A 51 10.56 -11.91 11.93
N GLU A 52 9.88 -13.00 12.28
CA GLU A 52 10.50 -14.29 12.59
C GLU A 52 11.28 -14.89 11.41
N SER A 53 10.94 -14.51 10.17
CA SER A 53 11.72 -14.89 8.98
C SER A 53 13.05 -14.10 8.83
N GLY A 54 13.38 -13.21 9.76
CA GLY A 54 14.61 -12.42 9.77
C GLY A 54 14.48 -11.02 9.14
N VAL A 55 13.29 -10.64 8.69
CA VAL A 55 13.00 -9.29 8.20
C VAL A 55 13.00 -8.29 9.37
N GLN A 56 13.59 -7.11 9.16
CA GLN A 56 13.71 -6.10 10.21
C GLN A 56 12.66 -4.99 10.14
N LYS A 57 12.07 -4.75 8.97
CA LYS A 57 11.10 -3.67 8.74
C LYS A 57 10.03 -4.13 7.74
N ILE A 58 8.82 -3.60 7.86
CA ILE A 58 7.68 -3.90 6.99
C ILE A 58 7.13 -2.61 6.40
N LEU A 59 7.01 -2.56 5.07
CA LEU A 59 6.21 -1.59 4.34
C LEU A 59 4.88 -2.24 3.98
N SER A 60 3.80 -1.82 4.63
CA SER A 60 2.47 -2.39 4.43
C SER A 60 1.58 -1.42 3.67
N LEU A 61 1.19 -1.80 2.44
CA LEU A 61 0.35 -1.01 1.53
C LEU A 61 -1.09 -1.51 1.60
N HIS A 62 -2.01 -0.60 1.85
CA HIS A 62 -3.43 -0.90 2.02
C HIS A 62 -4.28 -0.24 0.95
N VAL A 63 -5.37 -0.92 0.56
CA VAL A 63 -6.40 -0.34 -0.30
C VAL A 63 -6.99 0.91 0.35
N TYR A 64 -7.55 1.78 -0.47
CA TYR A 64 -8.12 3.05 -0.04
C TYR A 64 -9.01 2.92 1.22
N ALA A 65 -8.67 3.68 2.26
CA ALA A 65 -9.29 3.57 3.59
C ALA A 65 -10.79 3.90 3.62
N ASP A 66 -11.32 4.64 2.63
CA ASP A 66 -12.77 4.90 2.54
C ASP A 66 -13.56 3.68 1.99
N PHE A 67 -12.87 2.69 1.41
CA PHE A 67 -13.49 1.48 0.86
C PHE A 67 -13.23 0.24 1.70
N SER A 68 -12.22 0.26 2.58
CA SER A 68 -11.83 -0.90 3.39
C SER A 68 -11.34 -0.48 4.76
N ASP A 69 -11.73 -1.23 5.77
CA ASP A 69 -11.23 -1.06 7.13
C ASP A 69 -9.85 -1.72 7.36
N SER A 70 -9.24 -2.33 6.34
CA SER A 70 -7.97 -3.06 6.45
C SER A 70 -6.84 -2.20 7.05
N LEU A 71 -6.70 -0.95 6.59
CA LEU A 71 -5.72 -0.02 7.17
C LEU A 71 -6.03 0.29 8.64
N LEU A 72 -7.30 0.45 9.00
CA LEU A 72 -7.70 0.68 10.40
C LEU A 72 -7.37 -0.53 11.26
N THR A 73 -7.61 -1.74 10.75
CA THR A 73 -7.26 -3.00 11.42
C THR A 73 -5.75 -3.12 11.60
N ALA A 74 -4.97 -2.82 10.56
CA ALA A 74 -3.50 -2.82 10.65
C ALA A 74 -2.97 -1.79 11.66
N LYS A 75 -3.58 -0.61 11.74
CA LYS A 75 -3.25 0.38 12.78
C LYS A 75 -3.53 -0.13 14.19
N LYS A 76 -4.67 -0.80 14.40
CA LYS A 76 -4.99 -1.45 15.69
C LYS A 76 -4.01 -2.58 16.00
N ALA A 77 -3.65 -3.39 15.00
CA ALA A 77 -2.63 -4.44 15.16
C ALA A 77 -1.30 -3.85 15.65
N CYS A 78 -0.85 -2.75 15.08
CA CYS A 78 0.34 -2.04 15.54
C CYS A 78 0.19 -1.48 16.97
N GLN A 79 -0.98 -0.95 17.32
CA GLN A 79 -1.25 -0.46 18.69
C GLN A 79 -1.22 -1.59 19.72
N ASN A 80 -1.76 -2.77 19.37
CA ASN A 80 -1.75 -3.95 20.24
C ASN A 80 -0.37 -4.59 20.36
N ASN A 81 0.57 -4.27 19.44
CA ASN A 81 1.91 -4.84 19.38
C ASN A 81 2.99 -3.72 19.34
N PRO A 82 3.18 -2.98 20.45
CA PRO A 82 4.07 -1.81 20.47
C PRO A 82 5.55 -2.15 20.24
N ASP A 83 5.96 -3.38 20.50
CA ASP A 83 7.30 -3.91 20.30
C ASP A 83 7.71 -3.97 18.82
N ILE A 84 6.78 -4.23 17.90
CA ILE A 84 7.03 -4.27 16.45
C ILE A 84 6.53 -3.03 15.71
N SER A 85 5.67 -2.24 16.33
CA SER A 85 4.97 -1.11 15.71
C SER A 85 5.91 -0.10 15.05
N SER A 86 7.04 0.22 15.69
CA SER A 86 8.04 1.16 15.16
C SER A 86 8.76 0.68 13.89
N SER A 87 8.68 -0.62 13.61
CA SER A 87 9.30 -1.26 12.44
C SER A 87 8.32 -1.49 11.28
N ILE A 88 7.06 -1.04 11.44
CA ILE A 88 6.01 -1.19 10.41
C ILE A 88 5.58 0.19 9.91
N PHE A 89 5.70 0.40 8.60
CA PHE A 89 5.21 1.60 7.95
C PHE A 89 3.94 1.30 7.17
N LEU A 90 2.81 1.88 7.59
CA LEU A 90 1.50 1.68 7.00
C LEU A 90 1.20 2.78 5.99
N VAL A 91 0.81 2.40 4.78
CA VAL A 91 0.47 3.33 3.69
C VAL A 91 -0.97 3.08 3.22
N ASP A 92 -1.77 4.14 3.20
CA ASP A 92 -3.02 4.16 2.45
C ASP A 92 -2.70 4.42 0.98
N SER A 93 -2.95 3.47 0.10
CA SER A 93 -2.71 3.67 -1.33
C SER A 93 -3.56 4.79 -1.93
N GLY A 94 -4.66 5.16 -1.28
CA GLY A 94 -5.67 6.06 -1.84
C GLY A 94 -6.33 5.52 -3.12
N ASN A 95 -6.14 4.23 -3.41
CA ASN A 95 -6.49 3.61 -4.68
C ASN A 95 -7.23 2.29 -4.51
N MET A 96 -7.88 1.88 -5.59
CA MET A 96 -8.52 0.57 -5.73
C MET A 96 -7.46 -0.50 -6.07
N PRO A 97 -7.79 -1.80 -5.93
CA PRO A 97 -6.84 -2.91 -6.07
C PRO A 97 -5.96 -2.85 -7.33
N THR A 98 -6.51 -2.56 -8.48
CA THR A 98 -5.75 -2.55 -9.76
C THR A 98 -4.61 -1.54 -9.75
N ALA A 99 -4.85 -0.32 -9.25
CA ALA A 99 -3.81 0.70 -9.15
C ALA A 99 -2.82 0.39 -8.02
N MET A 100 -3.29 -0.27 -6.95
CA MET A 100 -2.42 -0.77 -5.89
C MET A 100 -1.42 -1.81 -6.42
N GLY A 101 -1.86 -2.68 -7.36
CA GLY A 101 -0.98 -3.63 -8.05
C GLY A 101 0.19 -2.93 -8.76
N ILE A 102 -0.08 -1.82 -9.47
CA ILE A 102 0.97 -1.00 -10.11
C ILE A 102 1.95 -0.44 -9.07
N MET A 103 1.45 0.03 -7.93
CA MET A 103 2.30 0.53 -6.84
C MET A 103 3.20 -0.59 -6.29
N LEU A 104 2.68 -1.80 -6.10
CA LEU A 104 3.45 -2.95 -5.63
C LEU A 104 4.56 -3.34 -6.60
N GLU A 105 4.30 -3.32 -7.91
CA GLU A 105 5.33 -3.56 -8.94
C GLU A 105 6.47 -2.54 -8.86
N ARG A 106 6.13 -1.25 -8.72
CA ARG A 106 7.11 -0.17 -8.59
C ARG A 106 7.93 -0.26 -7.31
N LEU A 107 7.29 -0.54 -6.19
CA LEU A 107 7.95 -0.72 -4.89
C LEU A 107 8.87 -1.94 -4.88
N SER A 108 8.42 -3.06 -5.46
CA SER A 108 9.26 -4.25 -5.62
C SER A 108 10.48 -3.98 -6.50
N ALA A 109 10.31 -3.25 -7.62
CA ALA A 109 11.42 -2.86 -8.48
C ALA A 109 12.42 -1.96 -7.74
N ALA A 110 11.96 -0.96 -6.99
CA ALA A 110 12.81 -0.10 -6.18
C ALA A 110 13.60 -0.90 -5.13
N ARG A 111 12.94 -1.83 -4.42
CA ARG A 111 13.60 -2.72 -3.46
C ARG A 111 14.67 -3.59 -4.13
N LYS A 112 14.36 -4.21 -5.27
CA LYS A 112 15.33 -5.02 -6.05
C LYS A 112 16.51 -4.19 -6.56
N SER A 113 16.32 -2.89 -6.77
CA SER A 113 17.39 -1.96 -7.15
C SER A 113 18.18 -1.43 -5.95
N GLY A 114 17.93 -1.93 -4.74
CA GLY A 114 18.68 -1.57 -3.54
C GLY A 114 18.19 -0.33 -2.81
N ALA A 115 16.93 0.09 -3.03
CA ALA A 115 16.35 1.20 -2.26
C ALA A 115 16.33 0.87 -0.77
N SER A 116 16.69 1.85 0.08
CA SER A 116 16.53 1.73 1.53
C SER A 116 15.05 1.70 1.92
N PHE A 117 14.76 1.22 3.13
CA PHE A 117 13.40 1.22 3.66
C PHE A 117 12.78 2.62 3.67
N GLU A 118 13.53 3.61 4.12
CA GLU A 118 13.08 5.00 4.20
C GLU A 118 12.78 5.57 2.81
N ALA A 119 13.63 5.26 1.83
CA ALA A 119 13.40 5.65 0.44
C ALA A 119 12.15 4.95 -0.14
N ALA A 120 11.96 3.67 0.16
CA ALA A 120 10.77 2.92 -0.27
C ALA A 120 9.49 3.46 0.37
N CYS A 121 9.51 3.85 1.66
CA CYS A 121 8.39 4.48 2.35
C CYS A 121 8.01 5.83 1.73
N ALA A 122 9.00 6.68 1.47
CA ALA A 122 8.78 7.97 0.79
C ALA A 122 8.20 7.77 -0.62
N TYR A 123 8.75 6.82 -1.37
CA TYR A 123 8.27 6.49 -2.70
C TYR A 123 6.85 5.93 -2.69
N ALA A 124 6.49 5.11 -1.70
CA ALA A 124 5.12 4.62 -1.55
C ALA A 124 4.11 5.75 -1.32
N GLN A 125 4.48 6.76 -0.52
CA GLN A 125 3.66 7.95 -0.30
C GLN A 125 3.53 8.78 -1.59
N GLU A 126 4.62 8.97 -2.32
CA GLU A 126 4.59 9.66 -3.62
C GLU A 126 3.69 8.92 -4.63
N LEU A 127 3.82 7.60 -4.74
CA LEU A 127 2.95 6.78 -5.59
C LEU A 127 1.48 6.92 -5.21
N ALA A 128 1.15 6.97 -3.93
CA ALA A 128 -0.23 7.17 -3.46
C ALA A 128 -0.82 8.53 -3.88
N GLU A 129 0.03 9.54 -4.11
CA GLU A 129 -0.39 10.85 -4.60
C GLU A 129 -0.54 10.92 -6.12
N VAL A 130 0.31 10.20 -6.87
CA VAL A 130 0.37 10.32 -8.34
C VAL A 130 -0.40 9.23 -9.07
N VAL A 131 -0.48 8.04 -8.51
CA VAL A 131 -1.30 6.96 -9.07
C VAL A 131 -2.76 7.21 -8.75
N ALA A 132 -3.63 7.11 -9.75
CA ALA A 132 -5.07 7.31 -9.57
C ALA A 132 -5.88 6.22 -10.26
N THR A 133 -6.89 5.72 -9.56
CA THR A 133 -7.92 4.85 -10.15
C THR A 133 -9.12 5.70 -10.55
N MET A 134 -9.55 5.56 -11.81
CA MET A 134 -10.83 6.09 -12.26
C MET A 134 -11.84 4.95 -12.33
N TYR A 135 -12.98 5.11 -11.69
CA TYR A 135 -14.08 4.14 -11.76
C TYR A 135 -15.41 4.84 -11.98
N ILE A 136 -16.30 4.15 -12.67
CA ILE A 136 -17.66 4.61 -12.93
C ILE A 136 -18.60 3.80 -12.06
N ALA A 137 -19.28 4.45 -11.11
CA ALA A 137 -20.31 3.82 -10.30
C ALA A 137 -21.66 3.92 -11.01
N MET A 138 -22.26 2.78 -11.32
CA MET A 138 -23.59 2.73 -11.94
C MET A 138 -24.72 3.01 -10.94
N ASN A 139 -24.43 3.04 -9.64
CA ASN A 139 -25.43 3.31 -8.60
C ASN A 139 -24.91 4.33 -7.57
N LYS A 140 -25.72 5.37 -7.27
CA LYS A 140 -25.36 6.46 -6.36
C LYS A 140 -25.11 6.04 -4.91
N VAL A 141 -25.58 4.87 -4.50
CA VAL A 141 -25.46 4.37 -3.12
C VAL A 141 -24.00 4.16 -2.70
N VAL A 142 -23.11 3.84 -3.64
CA VAL A 142 -21.68 3.61 -3.34
C VAL A 142 -20.92 4.90 -3.01
N LEU A 143 -21.40 6.05 -3.51
CA LEU A 143 -20.71 7.33 -3.35
C LEU A 143 -21.04 8.06 -2.05
N HIS A 144 -22.06 7.63 -1.31
CA HIS A 144 -22.55 8.35 -0.13
C HIS A 144 -21.78 8.07 1.18
N LYS A 145 -20.98 7.00 1.25
CA LYS A 145 -20.20 6.67 2.46
C LYS A 145 -18.94 7.52 2.65
N SER A 146 -18.52 8.26 1.63
CA SER A 146 -17.21 8.94 1.59
C SER A 146 -17.24 10.40 2.07
N LYS A 147 -18.39 10.96 2.48
CA LYS A 147 -18.50 12.41 2.67
C LYS A 147 -18.00 12.97 4.01
N ASP A 148 -17.68 12.15 5.01
CA ASP A 148 -17.62 12.69 6.37
C ASP A 148 -16.26 12.67 7.07
N LYS A 149 -15.14 12.25 6.49
CA LYS A 149 -13.93 12.06 7.32
C LYS A 149 -12.60 12.66 6.85
N HIS A 150 -12.43 13.12 5.63
CA HIS A 150 -11.19 13.82 5.24
C HIS A 150 -11.43 14.88 4.17
N PRO A 151 -10.87 16.10 4.31
CA PRO A 151 -10.84 17.10 3.25
C PRO A 151 -9.79 16.67 2.21
N ARG A 152 -10.06 15.58 1.49
CA ARG A 152 -9.22 15.22 0.34
C ARG A 152 -9.54 16.16 -0.80
N LEU A 153 -8.49 16.70 -1.41
CA LEU A 153 -8.57 17.48 -2.63
C LEU A 153 -9.64 16.89 -3.55
N SER A 154 -10.62 17.70 -3.94
CA SER A 154 -11.69 17.27 -4.86
C SER A 154 -11.06 16.63 -6.09
N LEU A 155 -11.76 15.68 -6.72
CA LEU A 155 -11.32 15.04 -7.98
C LEU A 155 -10.84 16.09 -9.00
N ARG A 156 -11.47 17.26 -9.03
CA ARG A 156 -11.11 18.42 -9.83
C ARG A 156 -9.67 18.90 -9.56
N LEU A 157 -9.26 19.03 -8.31
CA LEU A 157 -7.91 19.47 -7.93
C LEU A 157 -6.85 18.38 -8.22
N ARG A 158 -7.21 17.10 -8.11
CA ARG A 158 -6.34 15.98 -8.52
C ARG A 158 -6.13 15.99 -10.04
N LEU A 159 -7.19 16.19 -10.81
CA LEU A 159 -7.13 16.31 -12.28
C LEU A 159 -6.36 17.57 -12.72
N GLU A 160 -6.53 18.70 -12.03
CA GLU A 160 -5.78 19.94 -12.32
C GLU A 160 -4.27 19.78 -12.02
N ARG A 161 -3.90 19.04 -10.96
CA ARG A 161 -2.49 18.72 -10.67
C ARG A 161 -1.90 17.76 -11.71
N LEU A 162 -2.65 16.74 -12.11
CA LEU A 162 -2.25 15.80 -13.14
C LEU A 162 -2.07 16.53 -14.49
N HIS A 163 -3.02 17.40 -14.84
CA HIS A 163 -2.96 18.19 -16.07
C HIS A 163 -1.73 19.13 -16.10
N ARG A 164 -1.42 19.80 -15.00
CA ARG A 164 -0.22 20.65 -14.90
C ARG A 164 1.09 19.86 -15.05
N ARG A 165 1.18 18.65 -14.48
CA ARG A 165 2.37 17.80 -14.63
C ARG A 165 2.55 17.34 -16.08
N ILE A 166 1.49 16.82 -16.72
CA ILE A 166 1.53 16.39 -18.13
C ILE A 166 1.89 17.56 -19.04
N SER A 167 1.37 18.76 -18.77
CA SER A 167 1.71 19.96 -19.56
C SER A 167 3.16 20.40 -19.39
N ASN A 168 3.74 20.26 -18.19
CA ASN A 168 5.14 20.62 -17.95
C ASN A 168 6.12 19.62 -18.59
N ASP A 169 5.77 18.32 -18.63
CA ASP A 169 6.63 17.29 -19.23
C ASP A 169 6.58 17.28 -20.77
N MET A 170 5.61 17.97 -21.39
CA MET A 170 5.52 18.10 -22.85
C MET A 170 6.36 19.24 -23.44
N TYR A 171 7.00 20.08 -22.61
CA TYR A 171 7.80 21.23 -23.05
C TYR A 171 9.31 21.09 -22.70
N LEU A 172 9.76 19.88 -22.35
CA LEU A 172 11.17 19.49 -22.23
C LEU A 172 11.52 18.48 -23.31
#